data_d9c6bf1392f9385f45c2bea6f77c82d3
#
_entry.id   d9c6bf1392f9385f45c2bea6f77c82d3
#
_cell.length_a   1.000
_cell.length_b   1.000
_cell.length_c   1.000
_cell.angle_alpha   90.00
_cell.angle_beta   90.00
_cell.angle_gamma   90.00
#
_symmetry.space_group_name_H-M   'P 1'
#
loop_
_entity.id
_entity.type
_entity.pdbx_description
1 polymer ?
#
loop_
_entity_poly.entity_id
_entity_poly.type
_entity_poly.pdbx_seq_one_letter_code
_entity_poly.pdbx_strand_id
1 'polypeptide(L)'
;YGVAPLANPALLTKHNSNDDFSLLLPSVGAQVADPDDVSNKADDVKDDWDLFDSAVDNQHGVQQAAANLKHRLQEFRNINADAQVGVSAVADMANDTLPFALMVKSYGTVSVNGKVNDADLDYLDKVANGTITDVDKNALTSRAFGRAAVITDVGISFAKELENADYLIDEVFKSLLKQMNEQDKEAEKNGQDIDRYYV
;
A
#
# COMPACT_ATOMS: atom_id res chain seq x y z
N TYR A 1 -21.41 16.26 -4.88
CA TYR A 1 -20.39 17.32 -4.77
C TYR A 1 -19.45 17.13 -3.57
N GLY A 2 -19.90 16.70 -2.38
CA GLY A 2 -19.09 16.57 -1.17
C GLY A 2 -17.82 15.71 -1.25
N VAL A 3 -17.69 14.80 -2.22
CA VAL A 3 -16.45 14.04 -2.48
C VAL A 3 -15.53 14.69 -3.50
N ALA A 4 -15.98 15.76 -4.16
CA ALA A 4 -15.23 16.43 -5.20
C ALA A 4 -13.83 16.90 -4.75
N PRO A 5 -13.66 17.50 -3.56
CA PRO A 5 -12.36 17.95 -3.08
C PRO A 5 -11.34 16.83 -2.89
N LEU A 6 -11.80 15.61 -2.60
CA LEU A 6 -10.92 14.43 -2.45
C LEU A 6 -10.42 13.90 -3.79
N ALA A 7 -11.22 14.06 -4.85
CA ALA A 7 -10.92 13.55 -6.18
C ALA A 7 -10.29 14.61 -7.09
N ASN A 8 -10.89 15.81 -7.12
CA ASN A 8 -10.44 16.91 -7.96
C ASN A 8 -10.89 18.25 -7.36
N PRO A 9 -9.96 19.04 -6.77
CA PRO A 9 -10.28 20.34 -6.18
C PRO A 9 -10.95 21.33 -7.12
N ALA A 10 -10.72 21.23 -8.44
CA ALA A 10 -11.35 22.11 -9.41
C ALA A 10 -12.89 21.98 -9.45
N LEU A 11 -13.43 20.86 -8.96
CA LEU A 11 -14.88 20.68 -8.87
C LEU A 11 -15.53 21.54 -7.77
N LEU A 12 -14.74 22.15 -6.88
CA LEU A 12 -15.26 23.13 -5.90
C LEU A 12 -15.89 24.36 -6.57
N THR A 13 -15.45 24.72 -7.78
CA THR A 13 -16.06 25.84 -8.54
C THR A 13 -17.41 25.47 -9.16
N LYS A 14 -17.80 24.21 -9.17
CA LYS A 14 -19.05 23.69 -9.76
C LYS A 14 -20.12 23.48 -8.70
N HIS A 15 -20.35 24.44 -7.83
CA HIS A 15 -21.40 24.37 -6.81
C HIS A 15 -22.75 24.88 -7.33
N ASN A 16 -23.84 24.47 -6.68
CA ASN A 16 -25.15 25.06 -6.92
C ASN A 16 -25.24 26.39 -6.18
N SER A 17 -25.79 27.41 -6.81
CA SER A 17 -25.93 28.76 -6.23
C SER A 17 -26.70 28.82 -4.88
N ASN A 18 -27.32 27.72 -4.46
CA ASN A 18 -28.08 27.62 -3.22
C ASN A 18 -27.35 26.81 -2.12
N ASP A 19 -26.14 26.31 -2.40
CA ASP A 19 -25.38 25.44 -1.48
C ASP A 19 -24.20 26.24 -0.92
N ASP A 20 -24.33 26.82 0.28
CA ASP A 20 -23.27 27.57 0.95
C ASP A 20 -22.27 26.67 1.66
N PHE A 21 -22.68 25.44 2.02
CA PHE A 21 -21.88 24.49 2.80
C PHE A 21 -22.30 23.07 2.50
N SER A 22 -21.32 22.19 2.38
CA SER A 22 -21.53 20.74 2.27
C SER A 22 -20.63 20.01 3.27
N LEU A 23 -21.20 19.03 3.95
CA LEU A 23 -20.49 18.17 4.88
C LEU A 23 -20.64 16.72 4.43
N LEU A 24 -19.54 16.13 4.00
CA LEU A 24 -19.46 14.69 3.83
C LEU A 24 -19.25 14.06 5.21
N LEU A 25 -20.25 13.32 5.66
CA LEU A 25 -20.13 12.55 6.90
C LEU A 25 -18.97 11.57 6.82
N PRO A 26 -18.33 11.23 7.95
CA PRO A 26 -17.22 10.29 7.95
C PRO A 26 -17.58 8.99 7.24
N SER A 27 -16.81 8.68 6.21
CA SER A 27 -16.90 7.39 5.52
C SER A 27 -15.85 6.44 6.07
N VAL A 28 -16.25 5.20 6.31
CA VAL A 28 -15.36 4.15 6.79
C VAL A 28 -15.26 3.08 5.71
N GLY A 29 -14.04 2.70 5.40
CA GLY A 29 -13.75 1.58 4.49
C GLY A 29 -12.81 0.60 5.17
N ALA A 30 -13.03 -0.69 4.95
CA ALA A 30 -12.11 -1.74 5.35
C ALA A 30 -11.90 -2.73 4.20
N GLN A 31 -10.68 -3.18 4.05
CA GLN A 31 -10.30 -4.20 3.08
C GLN A 31 -9.37 -5.19 3.76
N VAL A 32 -9.61 -6.46 3.55
CA VAL A 32 -8.71 -7.55 3.95
C VAL A 32 -8.36 -8.34 2.70
N ALA A 33 -7.08 -8.57 2.51
CA ALA A 33 -6.55 -9.43 1.46
C ALA A 33 -5.69 -10.51 2.11
N ASP A 34 -6.16 -11.73 2.06
CA ASP A 34 -5.45 -12.93 2.55
C ASP A 34 -5.44 -14.01 1.45
N PRO A 35 -4.75 -13.76 0.32
CA PRO A 35 -4.73 -14.66 -0.82
C PRO A 35 -4.06 -15.99 -0.51
N ASP A 36 -3.20 -16.02 0.49
CA ASP A 36 -2.40 -17.18 0.86
C ASP A 36 -2.98 -17.96 2.06
N ASP A 37 -4.15 -17.54 2.56
CA ASP A 37 -4.81 -18.12 3.74
C ASP A 37 -3.89 -18.15 4.99
N VAL A 38 -3.23 -17.00 5.21
CA VAL A 38 -2.20 -16.83 6.25
C VAL A 38 -2.75 -17.13 7.63
N SER A 39 -4.00 -16.76 7.88
CA SER A 39 -4.65 -16.96 9.18
C SER A 39 -4.71 -18.45 9.54
N ASN A 40 -5.26 -19.29 8.66
CA ASN A 40 -5.38 -20.72 8.90
C ASN A 40 -4.01 -21.40 8.92
N LYS A 41 -3.11 -21.04 8.01
CA LYS A 41 -1.75 -21.59 8.00
C LYS A 41 -0.94 -21.23 9.24
N ALA A 42 -1.15 -20.04 9.82
CA ALA A 42 -0.51 -19.66 11.08
C ALA A 42 -1.00 -20.51 12.25
N ASP A 43 -2.29 -20.81 12.30
CA ASP A 43 -2.87 -21.71 13.30
C ASP A 43 -2.33 -23.14 13.13
N ASP A 44 -2.26 -23.65 11.91
CA ASP A 44 -1.67 -24.97 11.59
C ASP A 44 -0.20 -25.05 12.02
N VAL A 45 0.60 -24.02 11.75
CA VAL A 45 2.01 -23.98 12.20
C VAL A 45 2.10 -23.99 13.72
N LYS A 46 1.22 -23.24 14.40
CA LYS A 46 1.17 -23.21 15.86
C LYS A 46 0.81 -24.58 16.43
N ASP A 47 -0.20 -25.24 15.88
CA ASP A 47 -0.64 -26.56 16.35
C ASP A 47 0.47 -27.61 16.15
N ASP A 48 1.12 -27.64 14.99
CA ASP A 48 2.25 -28.54 14.74
C ASP A 48 3.49 -28.19 15.58
N TRP A 49 3.69 -26.90 15.94
CA TRP A 49 4.70 -26.49 16.90
C TRP A 49 4.40 -27.03 18.30
N ASP A 50 3.18 -26.88 18.80
CA ASP A 50 2.76 -27.36 20.11
C ASP A 50 2.90 -28.91 20.22
N LEU A 51 2.60 -29.61 19.11
CA LEU A 51 2.83 -31.06 19.01
C LEU A 51 4.32 -31.41 19.04
N PHE A 52 5.16 -30.68 18.31
CA PHE A 52 6.61 -30.87 18.29
C PHE A 52 7.22 -30.58 19.65
N ASP A 53 6.85 -29.48 20.29
CA ASP A 53 7.30 -29.10 21.62
C ASP A 53 6.98 -30.20 22.63
N SER A 54 5.74 -30.71 22.65
CA SER A 54 5.29 -31.78 23.50
C SER A 54 6.01 -33.11 23.20
N ALA A 55 6.26 -33.40 21.92
CA ALA A 55 6.96 -34.64 21.53
C ALA A 55 8.41 -34.62 21.99
N VAL A 56 9.10 -33.47 21.93
CA VAL A 56 10.46 -33.31 22.44
C VAL A 56 10.51 -33.49 23.95
N ASP A 57 9.60 -32.84 24.70
CA ASP A 57 9.55 -32.92 26.16
C ASP A 57 9.24 -34.34 26.65
N ASN A 58 8.38 -35.07 25.96
CA ASN A 58 8.01 -36.44 26.29
C ASN A 58 8.93 -37.51 25.65
N GLN A 59 9.88 -37.12 24.81
CA GLN A 59 10.77 -38.00 24.04
C GLN A 59 10.01 -39.07 23.24
N HIS A 60 8.81 -38.72 22.74
CA HIS A 60 7.98 -39.66 22.01
C HIS A 60 7.40 -39.02 20.73
N GLY A 61 7.57 -39.72 19.60
CA GLY A 61 7.02 -39.25 18.31
C GLY A 61 7.74 -38.03 17.71
N VAL A 62 8.91 -37.65 18.21
CA VAL A 62 9.68 -36.46 17.83
C VAL A 62 9.93 -36.39 16.31
N GLN A 63 10.29 -37.50 15.69
CA GLN A 63 10.59 -37.57 14.27
C GLN A 63 9.36 -37.19 13.40
N GLN A 64 8.20 -37.75 13.76
CA GLN A 64 6.96 -37.46 13.04
C GLN A 64 6.52 -36.01 13.25
N ALA A 65 6.60 -35.52 14.49
CA ALA A 65 6.25 -34.12 14.77
C ALA A 65 7.18 -33.12 14.05
N ALA A 66 8.49 -33.44 14.01
CA ALA A 66 9.45 -32.63 13.22
C ALA A 66 9.16 -32.63 11.74
N ALA A 67 8.76 -33.76 11.16
CA ALA A 67 8.38 -33.86 9.75
C ALA A 67 7.13 -33.02 9.46
N ASN A 68 6.11 -33.08 10.31
CA ASN A 68 4.89 -32.30 10.18
C ASN A 68 5.18 -30.79 10.26
N LEU A 69 5.89 -30.35 11.30
CA LEU A 69 6.26 -28.94 11.48
C LEU A 69 7.09 -28.43 10.29
N LYS A 70 8.05 -29.22 9.79
CA LYS A 70 8.82 -28.87 8.58
C LYS A 70 7.89 -28.64 7.40
N HIS A 71 6.92 -29.51 7.16
CA HIS A 71 5.95 -29.38 6.07
C HIS A 71 5.13 -28.09 6.21
N ARG A 72 4.62 -27.79 7.39
CA ARG A 72 3.86 -26.56 7.65
C ARG A 72 4.70 -25.29 7.46
N LEU A 73 5.95 -25.30 7.94
CA LEU A 73 6.85 -24.18 7.70
C LEU A 73 7.15 -23.96 6.22
N GLN A 74 7.24 -25.03 5.41
CA GLN A 74 7.38 -24.91 3.97
C GLN A 74 6.17 -24.26 3.31
N GLU A 75 4.94 -24.60 3.74
CA GLU A 75 3.70 -23.99 3.28
C GLU A 75 3.56 -22.52 3.74
N PHE A 76 4.15 -22.19 4.91
CA PHE A 76 4.16 -20.83 5.47
C PHE A 76 5.24 -19.93 4.87
N ARG A 77 6.08 -20.47 4.01
CA ARG A 77 7.18 -19.75 3.38
C ARG A 77 6.66 -18.76 2.34
N ASN A 78 7.06 -17.48 2.46
CA ASN A 78 6.75 -16.40 1.53
C ASN A 78 5.24 -16.08 1.39
N ILE A 79 4.43 -16.42 2.38
CA ILE A 79 3.04 -16.00 2.43
C ILE A 79 2.91 -14.57 2.96
N ASN A 80 1.86 -13.89 2.54
CA ASN A 80 1.53 -12.55 3.00
C ASN A 80 0.03 -12.37 3.16
N ALA A 81 -0.36 -11.56 4.14
CA ALA A 81 -1.71 -11.03 4.28
C ALA A 81 -1.64 -9.54 4.60
N ASP A 82 -2.58 -8.81 4.07
CA ASP A 82 -2.71 -7.37 4.26
C ASP A 82 -4.14 -7.01 4.66
N ALA A 83 -4.24 -6.09 5.62
CA ALA A 83 -5.51 -5.49 5.98
C ALA A 83 -5.38 -3.97 5.99
N GLN A 84 -6.43 -3.29 5.53
CA GLN A 84 -6.49 -1.84 5.51
C GLN A 84 -7.82 -1.38 6.09
N VAL A 85 -7.77 -0.32 6.85
CA VAL A 85 -8.94 0.39 7.35
C VAL A 85 -8.75 1.88 7.14
N GLY A 86 -9.78 2.55 6.67
CA GLY A 86 -9.72 3.98 6.42
C GLY A 86 -10.97 4.71 6.87
N VAL A 87 -10.79 5.93 7.29
CA VAL A 87 -11.86 6.89 7.59
C VAL A 87 -11.52 8.22 6.93
N SER A 88 -12.51 8.87 6.36
CA SER A 88 -12.36 10.20 5.79
C SER A 88 -13.56 11.08 6.07
N ALA A 89 -13.33 12.36 6.23
CA ALA A 89 -14.34 13.38 6.37
C ALA A 89 -13.93 14.62 5.56
N VAL A 90 -14.92 15.29 4.95
CA VAL A 90 -14.72 16.51 4.16
C VAL A 90 -15.79 17.50 4.54
N ALA A 91 -15.39 18.74 4.72
CA ALA A 91 -16.27 19.89 4.81
C ALA A 91 -15.87 20.87 3.71
N ASP A 92 -16.79 21.23 2.84
CA ASP A 92 -16.57 22.22 1.80
C ASP A 92 -17.48 23.43 2.01
N MET A 93 -16.96 24.59 1.66
CA MET A 93 -17.67 25.85 1.66
C MET A 93 -17.65 26.40 0.23
N ALA A 94 -18.83 26.36 -0.35
CA ALA A 94 -19.06 26.97 -1.64
C ALA A 94 -19.19 28.49 -1.43
N ASN A 95 -18.36 29.26 -2.11
CA ASN A 95 -18.56 30.70 -2.24
C ASN A 95 -18.04 31.17 -3.60
N ASP A 96 -18.62 32.27 -4.07
CA ASP A 96 -18.35 32.78 -5.43
C ASP A 96 -16.94 33.37 -5.57
N THR A 97 -16.29 33.68 -4.45
CA THR A 97 -14.98 34.35 -4.49
C THR A 97 -13.82 33.38 -4.43
N LEU A 98 -13.84 32.47 -3.47
CA LEU A 98 -12.79 31.47 -3.25
C LEU A 98 -13.37 30.26 -2.52
N PRO A 99 -13.98 29.32 -3.24
CA PRO A 99 -14.45 28.09 -2.64
C PRO A 99 -13.28 27.29 -2.08
N PHE A 100 -13.48 26.74 -0.89
CA PHE A 100 -12.45 25.92 -0.24
C PHE A 100 -13.04 24.68 0.43
N ALA A 101 -12.23 23.67 0.65
CA ALA A 101 -12.59 22.49 1.40
C ALA A 101 -11.51 22.14 2.41
N LEU A 102 -11.95 21.69 3.57
CA LEU A 102 -11.12 21.04 4.57
C LEU A 102 -11.36 19.53 4.49
N MET A 103 -10.27 18.76 4.50
CA MET A 103 -10.35 17.31 4.48
C MET A 103 -9.48 16.68 5.55
N VAL A 104 -9.99 15.62 6.13
CA VAL A 104 -9.22 14.74 7.01
C VAL A 104 -9.40 13.32 6.50
N LYS A 105 -8.29 12.64 6.28
CA LYS A 105 -8.26 11.24 5.86
C LYS A 105 -7.27 10.51 6.76
N SER A 106 -7.71 9.42 7.37
CA SER A 106 -6.82 8.54 8.12
C SER A 106 -6.98 7.12 7.61
N TYR A 107 -5.88 6.44 7.40
CA TYR A 107 -5.89 5.03 7.06
C TYR A 107 -4.80 4.27 7.80
N GLY A 108 -5.15 3.09 8.24
CA GLY A 108 -4.25 2.14 8.86
C GLY A 108 -4.04 0.95 7.94
N THR A 109 -2.82 0.46 7.89
CA THR A 109 -2.46 -0.77 7.19
C THR A 109 -1.79 -1.72 8.16
N VAL A 110 -2.11 -3.01 8.04
CA VAL A 110 -1.42 -4.09 8.74
C VAL A 110 -1.01 -5.11 7.71
N SER A 111 0.26 -5.51 7.72
CA SER A 111 0.73 -6.61 6.90
C SER A 111 1.42 -7.66 7.75
N VAL A 112 1.20 -8.93 7.41
CA VAL A 112 1.82 -10.09 8.05
C VAL A 112 2.61 -10.86 7.00
N ASN A 113 3.86 -11.21 7.33
CA ASN A 113 4.73 -11.95 6.44
C ASN A 113 5.40 -13.10 7.20
N GLY A 114 5.38 -14.29 6.63
CA GLY A 114 6.13 -15.43 7.11
C GLY A 114 7.58 -15.40 6.61
N LYS A 115 8.53 -15.57 7.52
CA LYS A 115 9.94 -15.77 7.17
C LYS A 115 10.43 -17.08 7.75
N VAL A 116 10.57 -18.07 6.90
CA VAL A 116 11.10 -19.38 7.23
C VAL A 116 12.57 -19.43 6.87
N ASN A 117 13.41 -19.85 7.83
CA ASN A 117 14.83 -20.00 7.65
C ASN A 117 15.14 -21.40 7.07
N ASP A 118 15.94 -21.48 6.02
CA ASP A 118 16.37 -22.74 5.43
C ASP A 118 17.14 -23.62 6.42
N ALA A 119 17.90 -23.01 7.33
CA ALA A 119 18.60 -23.75 8.38
C ALA A 119 17.66 -24.50 9.34
N ASP A 120 16.47 -23.91 9.60
CA ASP A 120 15.46 -24.55 10.43
C ASP A 120 14.82 -25.75 9.72
N LEU A 121 14.57 -25.63 8.41
CA LEU A 121 14.06 -26.74 7.61
C LEU A 121 15.07 -27.89 7.53
N ASP A 122 16.36 -27.58 7.38
CA ASP A 122 17.44 -28.57 7.39
C ASP A 122 17.60 -29.23 8.77
N TYR A 123 17.44 -28.44 9.83
CA TYR A 123 17.47 -28.95 11.20
C TYR A 123 16.32 -29.93 11.46
N LEU A 124 15.09 -29.52 11.14
CA LEU A 124 13.89 -30.35 11.27
C LEU A 124 13.98 -31.64 10.42
N ASP A 125 14.58 -31.54 9.22
CA ASP A 125 14.84 -32.71 8.37
C ASP A 125 15.77 -33.73 9.05
N LYS A 126 16.85 -33.26 9.68
CA LYS A 126 17.79 -34.09 10.41
C LYS A 126 17.16 -34.71 11.66
N VAL A 127 16.25 -34.03 12.34
CA VAL A 127 15.46 -34.58 13.44
C VAL A 127 14.49 -35.64 12.93
N ALA A 128 13.77 -35.34 11.85
CA ALA A 128 12.77 -36.24 11.26
C ALA A 128 13.37 -37.54 10.77
N ASN A 129 14.58 -37.52 10.19
CA ASN A 129 15.28 -38.73 9.74
C ASN A 129 16.15 -39.41 10.84
N GLY A 130 16.12 -38.90 12.05
CA GLY A 130 16.83 -39.49 13.22
C GLY A 130 18.34 -39.20 13.23
N THR A 131 18.85 -38.31 12.40
CA THR A 131 20.28 -37.91 12.42
C THR A 131 20.61 -37.10 13.69
N ILE A 132 19.65 -36.28 14.15
CA ILE A 132 19.70 -35.54 15.40
C ILE A 132 18.74 -36.21 16.39
N THR A 133 19.25 -36.68 17.53
CA THR A 133 18.48 -37.33 18.59
C THR A 133 18.38 -36.47 19.85
N ASP A 134 19.34 -35.58 20.06
CA ASP A 134 19.29 -34.55 21.11
C ASP A 134 18.77 -33.25 20.51
N VAL A 135 17.46 -33.03 20.68
CA VAL A 135 16.73 -31.98 19.97
C VAL A 135 16.65 -30.72 20.83
N ASP A 136 17.27 -29.66 20.36
CA ASP A 136 17.13 -28.32 20.92
C ASP A 136 16.07 -27.49 20.14
N LYS A 137 14.87 -27.36 20.73
CA LYS A 137 13.78 -26.58 20.19
C LYS A 137 14.09 -25.07 20.07
N ASN A 138 15.06 -24.57 20.86
CA ASN A 138 15.49 -23.17 20.80
C ASN A 138 16.44 -22.87 19.61
N ALA A 139 16.88 -23.89 18.89
CA ALA A 139 17.70 -23.71 17.68
C ALA A 139 16.91 -23.16 16.51
N LEU A 140 15.57 -23.23 16.54
CA LEU A 140 14.70 -22.73 15.47
C LEU A 140 14.58 -21.21 15.53
N THR A 141 14.75 -20.56 14.38
CA THR A 141 14.83 -19.10 14.22
C THR A 141 13.77 -18.52 13.26
N SER A 142 12.96 -19.38 12.65
CA SER A 142 11.83 -18.98 11.80
C SER A 142 10.83 -18.15 12.58
N ARG A 143 10.24 -17.14 11.92
CA ARG A 143 9.34 -16.20 12.57
C ARG A 143 8.37 -15.57 11.59
N ALA A 144 7.23 -15.13 12.09
CA ALA A 144 6.33 -14.23 11.41
C ALA A 144 6.65 -12.77 11.79
N PHE A 145 6.47 -11.87 10.85
CA PHE A 145 6.60 -10.43 11.06
C PHE A 145 5.27 -9.75 10.80
N GLY A 146 4.79 -9.02 11.79
CA GLY A 146 3.71 -8.06 11.62
C GLY A 146 4.27 -6.64 11.45
N ARG A 147 3.71 -5.88 10.53
CA ARG A 147 3.95 -4.45 10.37
C ARG A 147 2.61 -3.75 10.39
N ALA A 148 2.54 -2.66 11.13
CA ALA A 148 1.37 -1.78 11.14
C ALA A 148 1.82 -0.34 10.92
N ALA A 149 1.05 0.41 10.15
CA ALA A 149 1.25 1.83 9.94
C ALA A 149 -0.11 2.53 9.96
N VAL A 150 -0.13 3.73 10.52
CA VAL A 150 -1.29 4.63 10.45
C VAL A 150 -0.80 5.95 9.86
N ILE A 151 -1.51 6.41 8.84
CA ILE A 151 -1.22 7.69 8.18
C ILE A 151 -2.46 8.54 8.29
N THR A 152 -2.28 9.79 8.72
CA THR A 152 -3.36 10.77 8.78
C THR A 152 -2.96 11.98 7.94
N ASP A 153 -3.76 12.27 6.94
CA ASP A 153 -3.62 13.42 6.07
C ASP A 153 -4.67 14.46 6.47
N VAL A 154 -4.21 15.69 6.65
CA VAL A 154 -5.08 16.85 6.81
C VAL A 154 -4.78 17.79 5.67
N GLY A 155 -5.78 18.17 4.92
CA GLY A 155 -5.63 19.01 3.74
C GLY A 155 -6.63 20.13 3.68
N ILE A 156 -6.22 21.20 3.01
CA ILE A 156 -7.09 22.28 2.57
C ILE A 156 -6.97 22.41 1.06
N SER A 157 -8.09 22.50 0.39
CA SER A 157 -8.15 22.70 -1.04
C SER A 157 -8.84 24.01 -1.36
N PHE A 158 -8.31 24.72 -2.34
CA PHE A 158 -8.90 25.92 -2.89
C PHE A 158 -9.09 25.73 -4.39
N ALA A 159 -10.15 26.33 -4.92
CA ALA A 159 -10.33 26.41 -6.36
C ALA A 159 -10.78 27.82 -6.73
N LYS A 160 -10.41 28.27 -7.90
CA LYS A 160 -10.87 29.52 -8.49
C LYS A 160 -11.10 29.33 -9.97
N GLU A 161 -12.26 29.74 -10.45
CA GLU A 161 -12.50 29.83 -11.88
C GLU A 161 -11.70 31.00 -12.45
N LEU A 162 -10.89 30.73 -13.46
CA LEU A 162 -10.15 31.78 -14.15
C LEU A 162 -11.06 32.34 -15.25
N GLU A 163 -11.51 33.57 -15.09
CA GLU A 163 -12.14 34.31 -16.14
C GLU A 163 -11.12 34.46 -17.29
N ASN A 164 -11.49 34.06 -18.48
CA ASN A 164 -10.62 34.06 -19.67
C ASN A 164 -9.47 33.03 -19.64
N ALA A 165 -9.72 31.83 -19.10
CA ALA A 165 -8.76 30.73 -19.16
C ALA A 165 -8.29 30.44 -20.61
N ASP A 166 -9.16 30.58 -21.60
CA ASP A 166 -8.83 30.43 -23.03
C ASP A 166 -7.76 31.43 -23.49
N TYR A 167 -7.83 32.66 -23.02
CA TYR A 167 -6.83 33.69 -23.35
C TYR A 167 -5.46 33.37 -22.71
N LEU A 168 -5.45 32.93 -21.44
CA LEU A 168 -4.23 32.56 -20.75
C LEU A 168 -3.57 31.34 -21.38
N ILE A 169 -4.37 30.34 -21.76
CA ILE A 169 -3.87 29.14 -22.45
C ILE A 169 -3.29 29.52 -23.81
N ASP A 170 -3.95 30.40 -24.55
CA ASP A 170 -3.49 30.87 -25.87
C ASP A 170 -2.17 31.67 -25.76
N GLU A 171 -2.02 32.53 -24.74
CA GLU A 171 -0.78 33.27 -24.49
C GLU A 171 0.37 32.34 -24.08
N VAL A 172 0.13 31.37 -23.17
CA VAL A 172 1.13 30.40 -22.79
C VAL A 172 1.55 29.54 -23.98
N PHE A 173 0.58 29.10 -24.80
CA PHE A 173 0.86 28.28 -25.98
C PHE A 173 1.66 29.05 -27.02
N LYS A 174 1.32 30.31 -27.27
CA LYS A 174 2.08 31.21 -28.16
C LYS A 174 3.51 31.46 -27.65
N SER A 175 3.66 31.63 -26.34
CA SER A 175 4.98 31.79 -25.72
C SER A 175 5.85 30.55 -25.86
N LEU A 176 5.28 29.35 -25.63
CA LEU A 176 5.96 28.07 -25.82
C LEU A 176 6.37 27.85 -27.29
N LEU A 177 5.46 28.09 -28.23
CA LEU A 177 5.76 27.98 -29.67
C LEU A 177 6.88 28.92 -30.08
N LYS A 178 6.91 30.14 -29.53
CA LYS A 178 7.99 31.10 -29.81
C LYS A 178 9.33 30.59 -29.26
N GLN A 179 9.38 30.07 -28.06
CA GLN A 179 10.59 29.49 -27.46
C GLN A 179 11.09 28.29 -28.27
N MET A 180 10.20 27.38 -28.68
CA MET A 180 10.56 26.24 -29.52
C MET A 180 11.15 26.69 -30.86
N ASN A 181 10.54 27.68 -31.54
CA ASN A 181 11.04 28.19 -32.79
C ASN A 181 12.41 28.91 -32.66
N GLU A 182 12.66 29.57 -31.53
CA GLU A 182 13.98 30.17 -31.26
C GLU A 182 15.06 29.10 -31.00
N GLN A 183 14.72 28.05 -30.28
CA GLN A 183 15.62 26.90 -30.06
C GLN A 183 15.93 26.15 -31.36
N ASP A 184 14.93 25.94 -32.23
CA ASP A 184 15.13 25.31 -33.54
C ASP A 184 16.09 26.13 -34.42
N LYS A 185 15.96 27.47 -34.42
CA LYS A 185 16.86 28.35 -35.16
C LYS A 185 18.28 28.36 -34.61
N GLU A 186 18.44 28.24 -33.31
CA GLU A 186 19.78 28.12 -32.70
C GLU A 186 20.42 26.74 -33.01
N ALA A 187 19.63 25.68 -33.02
CA ALA A 187 20.09 24.33 -33.35
C ALA A 187 20.53 24.26 -34.84
N GLU A 188 19.73 24.82 -35.76
CA GLU A 188 20.12 24.96 -37.19
C GLU A 188 21.42 25.75 -37.37
N LYS A 189 21.58 26.83 -36.60
CA LYS A 189 22.80 27.68 -36.69
C LYS A 189 24.02 26.95 -36.17
N ASN A 190 23.86 25.98 -35.25
CA ASN A 190 24.93 25.18 -34.68
C ASN A 190 25.16 23.87 -35.45
N GLY A 191 24.51 23.63 -36.58
CA GLY A 191 24.69 22.47 -37.45
C GLY A 191 24.18 21.14 -36.84
N GLN A 192 23.24 21.22 -35.91
CA GLN A 192 22.55 20.03 -35.36
C GLN A 192 21.37 19.67 -36.25
N ASP A 193 21.35 18.43 -36.71
CA ASP A 193 20.24 17.87 -37.47
C ASP A 193 19.04 17.65 -36.53
N ILE A 194 17.92 18.30 -36.81
CA ILE A 194 16.73 18.22 -35.98
C ILE A 194 15.79 17.18 -36.60
N ASP A 195 15.81 15.96 -36.05
CA ASP A 195 14.80 14.94 -36.38
C ASP A 195 13.43 15.38 -35.89
N ARG A 196 12.60 15.88 -36.81
CA ARG A 196 11.20 16.26 -36.53
C ARG A 196 10.32 15.01 -36.47
N TYR A 197 10.00 14.56 -35.29
CA TYR A 197 8.90 13.62 -35.10
C TYR A 197 7.57 14.38 -35.08
N TYR A 198 6.82 14.33 -36.19
CA TYR A 198 5.43 14.74 -36.21
C TYR A 198 4.57 13.59 -35.62
N VAL A 199 3.85 13.85 -34.53
CA VAL A 199 2.78 13.00 -34.01
C VAL A 199 1.44 13.54 -34.51
#